data_5aa59c206e474039ab93d1776d230469
#
_entry.id   5aa59c206e474039ab93d1776d230469
#
_cell.length_a   1.000
_cell.length_b   1.000
_cell.length_c   1.000
_cell.angle_alpha   90.00
_cell.angle_beta   90.00
_cell.angle_gamma   90.00
#
_symmetry.space_group_name_H-M   'P 1'
#
loop_
_entity.id
_entity.type
_entity.pdbx_description
1 polymer ?
#
loop_
_entity_poly.entity_id
_entity_poly.type
_entity_poly.pdbx_seq_one_letter_code
_entity_poly.pdbx_strand_id
1 'polypeptide(L)'
;MLFRSVPAFLWEARGIVPFLKVDKGLEAEKDGVALMKPIPSLDTLLERAVKLGVFGTKMRSVINGASKPGIAAIVAQQFEVADQISGHGLMPIIEPEISIKSPDKAECETLLRDTLLGRLDALPKGTQVMLKLTLPETADYYMPLIKHAGVARVVALSGGYTRAEACRRLAANHGMIASFSRALTEGLTRPMSDSEFDAAQVAAIDEIYGASTAKV
;
A
#
# COMPACT_ATOMS: atom_id res chain seq x y z
N MET A 1 -20.91 27.95 -10.24
CA MET A 1 -20.42 26.55 -10.25
C MET A 1 -19.52 26.37 -9.06
N LEU A 2 -19.95 25.65 -8.03
CA LEU A 2 -19.11 25.38 -6.86
C LEU A 2 -18.06 24.33 -7.28
N PHE A 3 -16.80 24.69 -7.27
CA PHE A 3 -15.70 23.77 -7.53
C PHE A 3 -15.62 22.77 -6.37
N ARG A 4 -15.96 21.51 -6.61
CA ARG A 4 -15.72 20.42 -5.66
C ARG A 4 -14.23 20.11 -5.63
N SER A 5 -13.69 19.79 -4.44
CA SER A 5 -12.35 19.23 -4.36
C SER A 5 -12.30 17.85 -5.03
N VAL A 6 -11.13 17.44 -5.52
CA VAL A 6 -10.96 16.11 -6.11
C VAL A 6 -11.37 14.98 -5.14
N PRO A 7 -10.99 15.02 -3.85
CA PRO A 7 -11.45 14.02 -2.88
C PRO A 7 -12.98 13.96 -2.75
N ALA A 8 -13.64 15.11 -2.62
CA ALA A 8 -15.10 15.16 -2.55
C ALA A 8 -15.78 14.62 -3.82
N PHE A 9 -15.24 14.92 -4.99
CA PHE A 9 -15.75 14.38 -6.25
C PHE A 9 -15.58 12.84 -6.31
N LEU A 10 -14.42 12.32 -5.93
CA LEU A 10 -14.16 10.87 -5.92
C LEU A 10 -15.16 10.16 -5.01
N TRP A 11 -15.34 10.66 -3.80
CA TRP A 11 -16.24 10.05 -2.82
C TRP A 11 -17.72 10.16 -3.21
N GLU A 12 -18.21 11.38 -3.43
CA GLU A 12 -19.63 11.66 -3.62
C GLU A 12 -20.16 11.22 -5.00
N ALA A 13 -19.36 11.40 -6.06
CA ALA A 13 -19.80 11.13 -7.42
C ALA A 13 -19.38 9.76 -7.95
N ARG A 14 -18.37 9.12 -7.35
CA ARG A 14 -17.78 7.86 -7.84
C ARG A 14 -17.73 6.74 -6.79
N GLY A 15 -18.02 7.01 -5.51
CA GLY A 15 -17.89 6.03 -4.42
C GLY A 15 -16.43 5.58 -4.20
N ILE A 16 -15.45 6.40 -4.59
CA ILE A 16 -14.01 6.07 -4.49
C ILE A 16 -13.45 6.75 -3.24
N VAL A 17 -12.90 5.95 -2.32
CA VAL A 17 -12.26 6.43 -1.10
C VAL A 17 -10.93 7.12 -1.44
N PRO A 18 -10.76 8.44 -1.15
CA PRO A 18 -9.57 9.17 -1.54
C PRO A 18 -8.42 8.99 -0.56
N PHE A 19 -7.26 8.58 -1.06
CA PHE A 19 -6.00 8.52 -0.31
C PHE A 19 -4.96 9.45 -0.90
N LEU A 20 -4.15 10.08 -0.04
CA LEU A 20 -3.08 10.99 -0.41
C LEU A 20 -1.71 10.32 -0.23
N LYS A 21 -0.86 10.32 -1.27
CA LYS A 21 0.55 9.95 -1.12
C LYS A 21 1.31 11.08 -0.44
N VAL A 22 1.93 10.81 0.72
CA VAL A 22 2.63 11.83 1.53
C VAL A 22 4.16 11.73 1.45
N ASP A 23 4.74 10.55 1.18
CA ASP A 23 6.19 10.39 1.10
C ASP A 23 6.83 11.25 0.00
N LYS A 24 8.06 11.69 0.21
CA LYS A 24 8.86 12.53 -0.69
C LYS A 24 9.94 11.75 -1.45
N GLY A 25 9.76 10.45 -1.56
CA GLY A 25 10.74 9.53 -2.15
C GLY A 25 11.60 8.86 -1.11
N LEU A 26 12.65 8.18 -1.56
CA LEU A 26 13.50 7.34 -0.73
C LEU A 26 14.88 7.98 -0.51
N GLU A 27 15.45 7.73 0.65
CA GLU A 27 16.87 7.93 0.91
C GLU A 27 17.72 6.92 0.12
N ALA A 28 19.04 7.12 0.12
CA ALA A 28 19.97 6.14 -0.40
C ALA A 28 19.84 4.82 0.37
N GLU A 29 20.00 3.71 -0.32
CA GLU A 29 19.98 2.39 0.30
C GLU A 29 21.09 2.27 1.34
N LYS A 30 20.72 1.78 2.53
CA LYS A 30 21.65 1.43 3.61
C LYS A 30 21.09 0.20 4.34
N ASP A 31 21.98 -0.71 4.71
CA ASP A 31 21.60 -1.94 5.45
C ASP A 31 20.47 -2.74 4.76
N GLY A 32 20.55 -2.85 3.41
CA GLY A 32 19.56 -3.60 2.61
C GLY A 32 18.17 -2.95 2.53
N VAL A 33 18.02 -1.69 2.95
CA VAL A 33 16.75 -0.97 2.94
C VAL A 33 16.90 0.48 2.47
N ALA A 34 15.81 1.05 1.96
CA ALA A 34 15.70 2.48 1.65
C ALA A 34 14.56 3.09 2.46
N LEU A 35 14.90 3.93 3.44
CA LEU A 35 13.96 4.68 4.25
C LEU A 35 13.26 5.79 3.44
N MET A 36 12.17 6.32 3.94
CA MET A 36 11.57 7.53 3.38
C MET A 36 12.46 8.75 3.69
N LYS A 37 12.53 9.66 2.71
CA LYS A 37 13.04 11.00 2.97
C LYS A 37 12.17 11.72 4.00
N PRO A 38 12.74 12.68 4.77
CA PRO A 38 11.96 13.52 5.66
C PRO A 38 10.77 14.16 4.94
N ILE A 39 9.66 14.28 5.65
CA ILE A 39 8.43 14.88 5.11
C ILE A 39 8.25 16.24 5.83
N PRO A 40 8.84 17.33 5.31
CA PRO A 40 8.71 18.63 5.93
C PRO A 40 7.25 19.10 5.89
N SER A 41 6.82 19.77 6.95
CA SER A 41 5.45 20.33 7.05
C SER A 41 4.34 19.29 6.87
N LEU A 42 4.54 18.07 7.39
CA LEU A 42 3.55 17.01 7.27
C LEU A 42 2.22 17.42 7.91
N ASP A 43 2.22 18.03 9.10
CA ASP A 43 0.98 18.48 9.77
C ASP A 43 0.17 19.44 8.91
N THR A 44 0.81 20.45 8.32
CA THR A 44 0.13 21.41 7.41
C THR A 44 -0.51 20.69 6.21
N LEU A 45 0.18 19.66 5.67
CA LEU A 45 -0.36 18.85 4.58
C LEU A 45 -1.56 18.02 5.04
N LEU A 46 -1.49 17.42 6.23
CA LEU A 46 -2.57 16.59 6.80
C LEU A 46 -3.80 17.42 7.14
N GLU A 47 -3.63 18.61 7.75
CA GLU A 47 -4.72 19.56 8.00
C GLU A 47 -5.46 19.94 6.71
N ARG A 48 -4.70 20.20 5.64
CA ARG A 48 -5.27 20.49 4.33
C ARG A 48 -6.01 19.28 3.75
N ALA A 49 -5.45 18.08 3.91
CA ALA A 49 -6.05 16.84 3.45
C ALA A 49 -7.42 16.59 4.13
N VAL A 50 -7.48 16.77 5.46
CA VAL A 50 -8.73 16.68 6.24
C VAL A 50 -9.78 17.67 5.71
N LYS A 51 -9.41 18.94 5.54
CA LYS A 51 -10.31 19.99 5.03
C LYS A 51 -10.86 19.70 3.63
N LEU A 52 -10.13 18.94 2.82
CA LEU A 52 -10.53 18.57 1.46
C LEU A 52 -11.30 17.23 1.40
N GLY A 53 -11.47 16.53 2.52
CA GLY A 53 -12.20 15.27 2.57
C GLY A 53 -11.38 14.04 2.15
N VAL A 54 -10.05 14.09 2.30
CA VAL A 54 -9.19 12.90 2.15
C VAL A 54 -9.46 11.95 3.31
N PHE A 55 -9.61 10.67 3.02
CA PHE A 55 -9.85 9.62 4.02
C PHE A 55 -8.57 9.16 4.72
N GLY A 56 -7.48 9.06 3.98
CA GLY A 56 -6.24 8.54 4.52
C GLY A 56 -5.02 8.86 3.65
N THR A 57 -3.89 8.34 4.06
CA THR A 57 -2.62 8.60 3.39
C THR A 57 -1.88 7.30 3.04
N LYS A 58 -0.90 7.41 2.16
CA LYS A 58 -0.01 6.31 1.79
C LYS A 58 1.45 6.79 1.77
N MET A 59 2.36 5.99 2.33
CA MET A 59 3.79 6.24 2.36
C MET A 59 4.56 4.97 2.06
N ARG A 60 5.72 5.07 1.37
CA ARG A 60 6.49 3.91 0.89
C ARG A 60 7.94 3.95 1.30
N SER A 61 8.43 2.83 1.85
CA SER A 61 9.85 2.46 1.98
C SER A 61 10.13 1.19 1.18
N VAL A 62 11.40 0.85 0.97
CA VAL A 62 11.78 -0.34 0.19
C VAL A 62 12.77 -1.21 0.97
N ILE A 63 12.54 -2.52 0.93
CA ILE A 63 13.38 -3.58 1.50
C ILE A 63 13.98 -4.36 0.33
N ASN A 64 15.31 -4.33 0.20
CA ASN A 64 16.06 -5.01 -0.86
C ASN A 64 16.81 -6.25 -0.38
N GLY A 65 17.00 -6.41 0.95
CA GLY A 65 17.69 -7.55 1.54
C GLY A 65 17.23 -7.85 2.96
N ALA A 66 17.50 -9.06 3.44
CA ALA A 66 17.07 -9.58 4.73
C ALA A 66 17.92 -9.02 5.89
N SER A 67 17.80 -7.72 6.13
CA SER A 67 18.47 -7.01 7.21
C SER A 67 17.51 -6.77 8.37
N LYS A 68 17.68 -7.49 9.48
CA LYS A 68 16.86 -7.29 10.68
C LYS A 68 16.90 -5.84 11.20
N PRO A 69 18.07 -5.18 11.33
CA PRO A 69 18.11 -3.77 11.77
C PRO A 69 17.50 -2.83 10.73
N GLY A 70 17.71 -3.08 9.42
CA GLY A 70 17.13 -2.26 8.36
C GLY A 70 15.60 -2.34 8.31
N ILE A 71 15.04 -3.55 8.39
CA ILE A 71 13.58 -3.76 8.42
C ILE A 71 12.98 -3.14 9.68
N ALA A 72 13.63 -3.30 10.84
CA ALA A 72 13.18 -2.66 12.07
C ALA A 72 13.16 -1.13 11.95
N ALA A 73 14.17 -0.52 11.32
CA ALA A 73 14.21 0.92 11.08
C ALA A 73 13.08 1.40 10.15
N ILE A 74 12.78 0.66 9.06
CA ILE A 74 11.64 0.93 8.17
C ILE A 74 10.33 0.92 8.95
N VAL A 75 10.08 -0.15 9.70
CA VAL A 75 8.84 -0.30 10.45
C VAL A 75 8.71 0.80 11.51
N ALA A 76 9.79 1.11 12.24
CA ALA A 76 9.79 2.19 13.22
C ALA A 76 9.44 3.53 12.59
N GLN A 77 10.13 3.93 11.50
CA GLN A 77 9.87 5.18 10.79
C GLN A 77 8.42 5.27 10.28
N GLN A 78 7.91 4.21 9.67
CA GLN A 78 6.56 4.25 9.12
C GLN A 78 5.48 4.31 10.21
N PHE A 79 5.68 3.65 11.35
CA PHE A 79 4.74 3.76 12.47
C PHE A 79 4.80 5.13 13.14
N GLU A 80 5.97 5.77 13.29
CA GLU A 80 6.10 7.14 13.78
C GLU A 80 5.30 8.13 12.91
N VAL A 81 5.44 8.03 11.60
CA VAL A 81 4.66 8.85 10.65
C VAL A 81 3.17 8.48 10.68
N ALA A 82 2.83 7.20 10.86
CA ALA A 82 1.44 6.74 10.96
C ALA A 82 0.76 7.29 12.22
N ASP A 83 1.47 7.37 13.35
CA ASP A 83 0.95 7.96 14.59
C ASP A 83 0.59 9.44 14.38
N GLN A 84 1.46 10.21 13.70
CA GLN A 84 1.19 11.59 13.34
C GLN A 84 -0.05 11.70 12.42
N ILE A 85 -0.16 10.86 11.40
CA ILE A 85 -1.31 10.81 10.48
C ILE A 85 -2.59 10.50 11.22
N SER A 86 -2.57 9.49 12.10
CA SER A 86 -3.73 9.09 12.91
C SER A 86 -4.15 10.19 13.89
N GLY A 87 -3.20 10.98 14.42
CA GLY A 87 -3.46 12.16 15.24
C GLY A 87 -4.29 13.24 14.54
N HIS A 88 -4.26 13.30 13.21
CA HIS A 88 -5.12 14.16 12.39
C HIS A 88 -6.44 13.48 11.98
N GLY A 89 -6.74 12.27 12.46
CA GLY A 89 -7.97 11.54 12.13
C GLY A 89 -7.95 10.90 10.73
N LEU A 90 -6.79 10.76 10.10
CA LEU A 90 -6.62 10.13 8.79
C LEU A 90 -6.16 8.68 8.94
N MET A 91 -6.59 7.80 8.04
CA MET A 91 -6.18 6.39 7.99
C MET A 91 -4.79 6.27 7.32
N PRO A 92 -3.73 5.83 8.02
CA PRO A 92 -2.43 5.59 7.39
C PRO A 92 -2.39 4.25 6.66
N ILE A 93 -1.85 4.23 5.43
CA ILE A 93 -1.40 3.02 4.74
C ILE A 93 0.11 2.94 4.87
N ILE A 94 0.60 1.97 5.62
CA ILE A 94 2.00 1.63 5.82
C ILE A 94 2.44 0.72 4.68
N GLU A 95 3.41 1.16 3.85
CA GLU A 95 3.87 0.43 2.65
C GLU A 95 5.38 0.13 2.73
N PRO A 96 5.81 -0.87 3.53
CA PRO A 96 7.17 -1.40 3.50
C PRO A 96 7.30 -2.41 2.35
N GLU A 97 7.55 -1.91 1.14
CA GLU A 97 7.65 -2.72 -0.07
C GLU A 97 8.89 -3.61 -0.02
N ILE A 98 8.73 -4.93 -0.09
CA ILE A 98 9.82 -5.85 -0.35
C ILE A 98 10.04 -5.94 -1.86
N SER A 99 11.27 -5.71 -2.31
CA SER A 99 11.64 -5.85 -3.72
C SER A 99 11.40 -7.29 -4.20
N ILE A 100 10.64 -7.48 -5.27
CA ILE A 100 10.46 -8.80 -5.89
C ILE A 100 11.76 -9.37 -6.48
N LYS A 101 12.81 -8.54 -6.58
CA LYS A 101 14.14 -8.92 -7.05
C LYS A 101 15.10 -9.25 -5.90
N SER A 102 14.65 -9.13 -4.64
CA SER A 102 15.47 -9.50 -3.50
C SER A 102 15.78 -11.00 -3.55
N PRO A 103 17.06 -11.42 -3.46
CA PRO A 103 17.43 -12.82 -3.42
C PRO A 103 16.89 -13.51 -2.15
N ASP A 104 16.67 -12.74 -1.09
CA ASP A 104 16.28 -13.22 0.23
C ASP A 104 14.80 -12.85 0.54
N LYS A 105 13.96 -12.76 -0.50
CA LYS A 105 12.58 -12.24 -0.38
C LYS A 105 11.76 -12.96 0.71
N ALA A 106 11.83 -14.29 0.79
CA ALA A 106 11.08 -15.07 1.79
C ALA A 106 11.57 -14.79 3.24
N GLU A 107 12.86 -14.54 3.42
CA GLU A 107 13.42 -14.14 4.72
C GLU A 107 13.00 -12.71 5.06
N CYS A 108 13.04 -11.78 4.08
CA CYS A 108 12.51 -10.43 4.25
C CYS A 108 11.04 -10.44 4.69
N GLU A 109 10.21 -11.31 4.10
CA GLU A 109 8.80 -11.47 4.45
C GLU A 109 8.62 -11.91 5.90
N THR A 110 9.45 -12.85 6.35
CA THR A 110 9.43 -13.35 7.72
C THR A 110 9.80 -12.26 8.72
N LEU A 111 10.93 -11.59 8.50
CA LEU A 111 11.39 -10.50 9.35
C LEU A 111 10.39 -9.34 9.40
N LEU A 112 9.84 -8.97 8.24
CA LEU A 112 8.86 -7.89 8.14
C LEU A 112 7.56 -8.25 8.86
N ARG A 113 6.99 -9.44 8.62
CA ARG A 113 5.77 -9.90 9.28
C ARG A 113 5.90 -9.86 10.80
N ASP A 114 6.97 -10.43 11.33
CA ASP A 114 7.18 -10.53 12.77
C ASP A 114 7.43 -9.15 13.41
N THR A 115 8.15 -8.27 12.71
CA THR A 115 8.37 -6.88 13.16
C THR A 115 7.07 -6.07 13.14
N LEU A 116 6.25 -6.23 12.10
CA LEU A 116 4.93 -5.59 12.01
C LEU A 116 4.01 -6.06 13.13
N LEU A 117 3.92 -7.37 13.39
CA LEU A 117 3.11 -7.92 14.49
C LEU A 117 3.50 -7.30 15.83
N GLY A 118 4.79 -7.25 16.17
CA GLY A 118 5.23 -6.64 17.41
C GLY A 118 4.89 -5.15 17.56
N ARG A 119 4.85 -4.40 16.44
CA ARG A 119 4.42 -2.98 16.46
C ARG A 119 2.91 -2.84 16.53
N LEU A 120 2.15 -3.72 15.87
CA LEU A 120 0.70 -3.74 15.92
C LEU A 120 0.18 -4.10 17.33
N ASP A 121 0.82 -5.07 18.00
CA ASP A 121 0.50 -5.44 19.39
C ASP A 121 0.71 -4.26 20.37
N ALA A 122 1.62 -3.34 20.05
CA ALA A 122 1.92 -2.17 20.86
C ALA A 122 1.01 -0.96 20.55
N LEU A 123 0.12 -1.03 19.57
CA LEU A 123 -0.80 0.07 19.25
C LEU A 123 -1.80 0.29 20.39
N PRO A 124 -2.19 1.54 20.64
CA PRO A 124 -3.29 1.85 21.56
C PRO A 124 -4.56 1.11 21.14
N LYS A 125 -5.32 0.62 22.12
CA LYS A 125 -6.56 -0.10 21.88
C LYS A 125 -7.53 0.73 21.04
N GLY A 126 -8.02 0.15 19.95
CA GLY A 126 -8.94 0.80 18.99
C GLY A 126 -8.25 1.58 17.87
N THR A 127 -6.92 1.72 17.90
CA THR A 127 -6.16 2.28 16.78
C THR A 127 -6.02 1.24 15.67
N GLN A 128 -6.23 1.66 14.44
CA GLN A 128 -6.07 0.81 13.27
C GLN A 128 -5.21 1.50 12.19
N VAL A 129 -4.47 0.68 11.46
CA VAL A 129 -3.73 1.08 10.26
C VAL A 129 -4.11 0.17 9.09
N MET A 130 -3.84 0.60 7.87
CA MET A 130 -3.84 -0.28 6.70
C MET A 130 -2.40 -0.64 6.35
N LEU A 131 -2.22 -1.85 5.84
CA LEU A 131 -0.93 -2.33 5.35
C LEU A 131 -0.98 -2.50 3.85
N LYS A 132 0.06 -2.06 3.15
CA LYS A 132 0.25 -2.33 1.72
C LYS A 132 1.54 -3.11 1.54
N LEU A 133 1.41 -4.38 1.18
CA LEU A 133 2.51 -5.35 1.18
C LEU A 133 2.77 -5.91 -0.22
N THR A 134 4.01 -6.30 -0.46
CA THR A 134 4.38 -7.09 -1.64
C THR A 134 3.70 -8.46 -1.54
N LEU A 135 3.18 -8.96 -2.66
CA LEU A 135 2.61 -10.31 -2.74
C LEU A 135 3.63 -11.35 -2.27
N PRO A 136 3.28 -12.21 -1.29
CA PRO A 136 4.25 -13.11 -0.68
C PRO A 136 4.59 -14.30 -1.58
N GLU A 137 5.71 -14.98 -1.25
CA GLU A 137 6.11 -16.22 -1.92
C GLU A 137 5.17 -17.38 -1.57
N THR A 138 4.74 -17.46 -0.32
CA THR A 138 3.81 -18.47 0.15
C THR A 138 2.40 -17.88 0.26
N ALA A 139 1.40 -18.57 -0.26
CA ALA A 139 0.00 -18.18 -0.13
C ALA A 139 -0.39 -18.02 1.34
N ASP A 140 -1.23 -17.02 1.62
CA ASP A 140 -1.76 -16.73 2.96
C ASP A 140 -0.71 -16.39 4.04
N TYR A 141 0.53 -16.11 3.64
CA TYR A 141 1.63 -15.85 4.57
C TYR A 141 1.36 -14.70 5.54
N TYR A 142 0.59 -13.70 5.12
CA TYR A 142 0.24 -12.53 5.93
C TYR A 142 -1.10 -12.66 6.67
N MET A 143 -1.66 -13.87 6.75
CA MET A 143 -2.92 -14.12 7.46
C MET A 143 -2.89 -13.63 8.93
N PRO A 144 -1.78 -13.77 9.69
CA PRO A 144 -1.71 -13.20 11.05
C PRO A 144 -1.90 -11.68 11.07
N LEU A 145 -1.35 -10.95 10.09
CA LEU A 145 -1.54 -9.49 9.95
C LEU A 145 -2.99 -9.16 9.54
N ILE A 146 -3.56 -9.93 8.62
CA ILE A 146 -4.94 -9.72 8.13
C ILE A 146 -5.96 -9.88 9.26
N LYS A 147 -5.71 -10.82 10.18
CA LYS A 147 -6.59 -11.09 11.34
C LYS A 147 -6.32 -10.21 12.55
N HIS A 148 -5.28 -9.38 12.52
CA HIS A 148 -4.91 -8.55 13.65
C HIS A 148 -5.89 -7.39 13.85
N ALA A 149 -6.35 -7.17 15.09
CA ALA A 149 -7.35 -6.15 15.43
C ALA A 149 -6.89 -4.71 15.10
N GLY A 150 -5.59 -4.44 15.13
CA GLY A 150 -4.96 -3.17 14.73
C GLY A 150 -4.84 -2.96 13.22
N VAL A 151 -5.33 -3.92 12.39
CA VAL A 151 -5.26 -3.83 10.92
C VAL A 151 -6.66 -3.73 10.33
N ALA A 152 -6.97 -2.57 9.76
CA ALA A 152 -8.25 -2.35 9.08
C ALA A 152 -8.32 -3.10 7.73
N ARG A 153 -7.21 -3.17 6.99
CA ARG A 153 -7.12 -3.84 5.69
C ARG A 153 -5.67 -4.10 5.30
N VAL A 154 -5.42 -5.25 4.67
CA VAL A 154 -4.17 -5.51 3.95
C VAL A 154 -4.44 -5.43 2.46
N VAL A 155 -3.67 -4.59 1.76
CA VAL A 155 -3.73 -4.45 0.30
C VAL A 155 -2.40 -4.88 -0.32
N ALA A 156 -2.44 -5.46 -1.51
CA ALA A 156 -1.26 -5.95 -2.21
C ALA A 156 -0.76 -4.91 -3.22
N LEU A 157 0.55 -4.70 -3.30
CA LEU A 157 1.19 -4.04 -4.44
C LEU A 157 1.64 -5.07 -5.48
N SER A 158 1.70 -4.68 -6.76
CA SER A 158 2.17 -5.58 -7.83
C SER A 158 3.69 -5.75 -7.89
N GLY A 159 4.47 -4.83 -7.30
CA GLY A 159 5.92 -4.91 -7.12
C GLY A 159 6.75 -4.94 -8.41
N GLY A 160 6.12 -5.04 -9.57
CA GLY A 160 6.77 -5.23 -10.88
C GLY A 160 6.51 -6.62 -11.48
N TYR A 161 5.71 -7.46 -10.84
CA TYR A 161 5.10 -8.60 -11.51
C TYR A 161 4.20 -8.12 -12.66
N THR A 162 4.07 -8.93 -13.71
CA THR A 162 3.05 -8.74 -14.73
C THR A 162 1.66 -8.76 -14.10
N ARG A 163 0.66 -8.18 -14.75
CA ARG A 163 -0.72 -8.20 -14.25
C ARG A 163 -1.20 -9.63 -14.00
N ALA A 164 -1.01 -10.53 -14.95
CA ALA A 164 -1.40 -11.94 -14.83
C ALA A 164 -0.75 -12.61 -13.60
N GLU A 165 0.56 -12.44 -13.39
CA GLU A 165 1.25 -13.04 -12.23
C GLU A 165 0.82 -12.39 -10.92
N ALA A 166 0.64 -11.06 -10.89
CA ALA A 166 0.15 -10.37 -9.70
C ALA A 166 -1.28 -10.82 -9.35
N CYS A 167 -2.16 -10.98 -10.32
CA CYS A 167 -3.52 -11.48 -10.12
C CYS A 167 -3.53 -12.94 -9.65
N ARG A 168 -2.72 -13.81 -10.25
CA ARG A 168 -2.58 -15.21 -9.82
C ARG A 168 -2.14 -15.30 -8.36
N ARG A 169 -1.09 -14.55 -7.97
CA ARG A 169 -0.62 -14.51 -6.57
C ARG A 169 -1.67 -13.93 -5.64
N LEU A 170 -2.36 -12.87 -6.05
CA LEU A 170 -3.39 -12.22 -5.22
C LEU A 170 -4.58 -13.15 -4.97
N ALA A 171 -5.03 -13.89 -5.98
CA ALA A 171 -6.13 -14.85 -5.84
C ALA A 171 -5.83 -15.93 -4.79
N ALA A 172 -4.56 -16.34 -4.65
CA ALA A 172 -4.10 -17.31 -3.65
C ALA A 172 -3.90 -16.71 -2.23
N ASN A 173 -4.20 -15.41 -2.02
CA ASN A 173 -4.01 -14.75 -0.72
C ASN A 173 -5.35 -14.24 -0.18
N HIS A 174 -5.96 -15.01 0.73
CA HIS A 174 -7.25 -14.68 1.33
C HIS A 174 -7.17 -13.39 2.18
N GLY A 175 -8.21 -12.57 2.10
CA GLY A 175 -8.30 -11.32 2.86
C GLY A 175 -7.47 -10.16 2.31
N MET A 176 -6.61 -10.38 1.31
CA MET A 176 -5.92 -9.32 0.58
C MET A 176 -6.74 -8.87 -0.63
N ILE A 177 -6.71 -7.57 -0.93
CA ILE A 177 -7.25 -7.00 -2.16
C ILE A 177 -6.15 -6.22 -2.90
N ALA A 178 -6.35 -5.94 -4.18
CA ALA A 178 -5.37 -5.21 -4.99
C ALA A 178 -5.25 -3.72 -4.60
N SER A 179 -4.03 -3.22 -4.64
CA SER A 179 -3.68 -1.80 -4.75
C SER A 179 -2.61 -1.66 -5.84
N PHE A 180 -2.96 -2.08 -7.06
CA PHE A 180 -2.06 -2.11 -8.20
C PHE A 180 -2.05 -0.78 -8.93
N SER A 181 -0.89 -0.35 -9.39
CA SER A 181 -0.71 0.80 -10.27
C SER A 181 -0.15 0.34 -11.61
N ARG A 182 1.09 -0.16 -11.63
CA ARG A 182 1.75 -0.61 -12.88
C ARG A 182 1.00 -1.76 -13.56
N ALA A 183 0.54 -2.74 -12.81
CA ALA A 183 -0.25 -3.84 -13.35
C ALA A 183 -1.60 -3.38 -13.92
N LEU A 184 -2.22 -2.35 -13.35
CA LEU A 184 -3.46 -1.76 -13.89
C LEU A 184 -3.23 -1.09 -15.25
N THR A 185 -2.10 -0.40 -15.40
CA THR A 185 -1.78 0.35 -16.63
C THR A 185 -0.96 -0.46 -17.64
N GLU A 186 -0.70 -1.74 -17.36
CA GLU A 186 0.05 -2.62 -18.26
C GLU A 186 -0.69 -2.78 -19.59
N GLY A 187 0.04 -2.56 -20.70
CA GLY A 187 -0.50 -2.66 -22.04
C GLY A 187 -1.15 -1.37 -22.57
N LEU A 188 -1.37 -0.35 -21.73
CA LEU A 188 -1.87 0.93 -22.21
C LEU A 188 -0.75 1.70 -22.94
N THR A 189 -1.06 2.19 -24.14
CA THR A 189 -0.12 2.94 -24.97
C THR A 189 -0.74 4.23 -25.49
N ARG A 190 0.09 5.27 -25.77
CA ARG A 190 -0.37 6.57 -26.24
C ARG A 190 -1.14 6.53 -27.58
N PRO A 191 -0.81 5.65 -28.56
CA PRO A 191 -1.52 5.61 -29.84
C PRO A 191 -2.93 4.98 -29.81
N MET A 192 -3.37 4.43 -28.67
CA MET A 192 -4.71 3.85 -28.56
C MET A 192 -5.79 4.92 -28.82
N SER A 193 -6.85 4.52 -29.53
CA SER A 193 -8.10 5.27 -29.56
C SER A 193 -8.80 5.21 -28.19
N ASP A 194 -9.73 6.12 -27.94
CA ASP A 194 -10.49 6.13 -26.68
C ASP A 194 -11.21 4.80 -26.43
N SER A 195 -11.79 4.19 -27.46
CA SER A 195 -12.48 2.89 -27.34
C SER A 195 -11.52 1.73 -27.03
N GLU A 196 -10.32 1.72 -27.60
CA GLU A 196 -9.30 0.71 -27.29
C GLU A 196 -8.77 0.89 -25.87
N PHE A 197 -8.55 2.14 -25.46
CA PHE A 197 -8.13 2.47 -24.10
C PHE A 197 -9.18 2.03 -23.08
N ASP A 198 -10.44 2.38 -23.27
CA ASP A 198 -11.54 2.01 -22.38
C ASP A 198 -11.70 0.50 -22.27
N ALA A 199 -11.67 -0.21 -23.40
CA ALA A 199 -11.75 -1.67 -23.41
C ALA A 199 -10.59 -2.34 -22.66
N ALA A 200 -9.36 -1.87 -22.88
CA ALA A 200 -8.18 -2.39 -22.18
C ALA A 200 -8.22 -2.09 -20.69
N GLN A 201 -8.69 -0.89 -20.30
CA GLN A 201 -8.82 -0.49 -18.90
C GLN A 201 -9.89 -1.31 -18.18
N VAL A 202 -11.05 -1.52 -18.80
CA VAL A 202 -12.13 -2.37 -18.25
C VAL A 202 -11.64 -3.80 -18.04
N ALA A 203 -11.00 -4.40 -19.04
CA ALA A 203 -10.47 -5.76 -18.94
C ALA A 203 -9.44 -5.88 -17.79
N ALA A 204 -8.56 -4.89 -17.64
CA ALA A 204 -7.59 -4.87 -16.54
C ALA A 204 -8.27 -4.75 -15.16
N ILE A 205 -9.29 -3.91 -15.05
CA ILE A 205 -10.08 -3.76 -13.81
C ILE A 205 -10.78 -5.06 -13.45
N ASP A 206 -11.44 -5.70 -14.41
CA ASP A 206 -12.20 -6.94 -14.19
C ASP A 206 -11.29 -8.08 -13.73
N GLU A 207 -10.11 -8.24 -14.36
CA GLU A 207 -9.11 -9.23 -13.95
C GLU A 207 -8.61 -9.00 -12.51
N ILE A 208 -8.25 -7.75 -12.18
CA ILE A 208 -7.77 -7.38 -10.85
C ILE A 208 -8.88 -7.49 -9.79
N TYR A 209 -10.10 -7.11 -10.14
CA TYR A 209 -11.27 -7.25 -9.27
C TYR A 209 -11.56 -8.73 -8.97
N GLY A 210 -11.57 -9.57 -10.01
CA GLY A 210 -11.72 -11.01 -9.86
C GLY A 210 -10.68 -11.60 -8.91
N ALA A 211 -9.40 -11.27 -9.08
CA ALA A 211 -8.32 -11.72 -8.19
C ALA A 211 -8.46 -11.20 -6.75
N SER A 212 -9.13 -10.06 -6.55
CA SER A 212 -9.36 -9.50 -5.20
C SER A 212 -10.54 -10.17 -4.49
N THR A 213 -11.54 -10.67 -5.22
CA THR A 213 -12.83 -11.13 -4.67
C THR A 213 -13.04 -12.63 -4.78
N ALA A 214 -12.58 -13.28 -5.85
CA ALA A 214 -12.64 -14.72 -6.06
C ALA A 214 -11.28 -15.33 -5.65
N LYS A 215 -11.24 -15.93 -4.45
CA LYS A 215 -10.02 -16.56 -3.91
C LYS A 215 -9.97 -18.05 -4.26
N VAL A 216 -8.76 -18.59 -4.42
CA VAL A 216 -8.49 -19.98 -4.80
C VAL A 216 -7.61 -20.66 -3.76
#